data_0fef009fdd10a29067c0e4fb5f03554d
#
_entry.id   0fef009fdd10a29067c0e4fb5f03554d
#
_cell.length_a   1.000
_cell.length_b   1.000
_cell.length_c   1.000
_cell.angle_alpha   90.00
_cell.angle_beta   90.00
_cell.angle_gamma   90.00
#
_symmetry.space_group_name_H-M   'P 1'
#
loop_
_entity.id
_entity.type
_entity.pdbx_description
1 polymer ?
#
loop_
_entity_poly.entity_id
_entity_poly.type
_entity_poly.pdbx_seq_one_letter_code
_entity_poly.pdbx_strand_id
1 'polypeptide(L)'
;MSIHFPLQADGALDALQPAPRFKSIAGSGNQPLADGTFIFSSSEIFSPLMLMKQSALENNLRQLADFCREQGVMLAAHGKTSMSPAILRRAVTEGGAWGLSAATPAQVRALRQFGIRNVFLANELVDPNGIRWIGEWQKQHPDHGFLCYIDSLQGVRLLEQHLGDSRIAVLLEMSVSGGRTGCRSFAEAQEIAAAVAASPVLQLVGVAGYEGALGAARDTTGVQRVKDYCQMLVTTAALLAENQLFASQHIILSA
;
A
#
# COMPACT_ATOMS: atom_id res chain seq x y z
N MET A 1 -20.51 1.38 12.18
CA MET A 1 -20.43 1.70 10.74
C MET A 1 -19.38 0.77 10.16
N SER A 2 -19.75 -0.20 9.32
CA SER A 2 -18.77 -1.14 8.76
C SER A 2 -17.91 -0.40 7.76
N ILE A 3 -16.59 -0.44 7.94
CA ILE A 3 -15.64 0.07 6.94
C ILE A 3 -15.62 -0.97 5.82
N HIS A 4 -16.38 -0.70 4.75
CA HIS A 4 -16.41 -1.56 3.57
C HIS A 4 -15.59 -0.88 2.48
N PHE A 5 -14.45 -1.45 2.12
CA PHE A 5 -13.62 -0.96 1.03
C PHE A 5 -13.99 -1.72 -0.25
N PRO A 6 -14.52 -1.06 -1.29
CA PRO A 6 -14.88 -1.73 -2.54
C PRO A 6 -13.67 -2.25 -3.32
N LEU A 7 -13.86 -3.38 -4.00
CA LEU A 7 -12.83 -4.18 -4.70
C LEU A 7 -12.59 -3.78 -6.17
N GLN A 8 -12.88 -2.54 -6.63
CA GLN A 8 -12.79 -2.26 -8.07
C GLN A 8 -11.94 -1.04 -8.44
N ALA A 9 -11.13 -1.21 -9.52
CA ALA A 9 -10.53 -0.12 -10.28
C ALA A 9 -11.41 0.17 -11.52
N ASP A 10 -11.90 1.39 -11.66
CA ASP A 10 -12.69 1.79 -12.84
C ASP A 10 -11.82 2.36 -13.97
N GLY A 11 -12.38 2.35 -15.17
CA GLY A 11 -11.77 2.62 -16.47
C GLY A 11 -11.04 3.94 -16.74
N ALA A 12 -10.75 4.75 -15.73
CA ALA A 12 -10.03 6.03 -15.88
C ALA A 12 -8.61 5.88 -16.46
N LEU A 13 -8.05 4.68 -16.49
CA LEU A 13 -6.70 4.43 -17.03
C LEU A 13 -6.65 4.34 -18.57
N ASP A 14 -7.79 4.11 -19.22
CA ASP A 14 -7.85 4.09 -20.69
C ASP A 14 -7.65 5.49 -21.31
N ALA A 15 -7.80 6.55 -20.50
CA ALA A 15 -7.60 7.93 -20.91
C ALA A 15 -6.15 8.43 -20.72
N LEU A 16 -5.30 7.69 -20.02
CA LEU A 16 -3.88 8.04 -19.87
C LEU A 16 -3.11 7.63 -21.12
N GLN A 17 -2.99 8.56 -22.06
CA GLN A 17 -2.06 8.41 -23.16
C GLN A 17 -0.63 8.36 -22.62
N PRO A 18 0.19 7.33 -22.98
CA PRO A 18 1.58 7.31 -22.60
C PRO A 18 2.27 8.57 -23.10
N ALA A 19 3.04 9.23 -22.22
CA ALA A 19 3.82 10.39 -22.64
C ALA A 19 4.77 9.99 -23.79
N PRO A 20 4.88 10.81 -24.86
CA PRO A 20 5.58 10.45 -26.10
C PRO A 20 7.11 10.38 -25.99
N ARG A 21 7.67 10.10 -24.81
CA ARG A 21 9.12 10.11 -24.57
C ARG A 21 9.59 8.86 -23.84
N PHE A 22 9.60 7.74 -24.53
CA PHE A 22 10.36 6.58 -24.07
C PHE A 22 11.83 6.74 -24.42
N LYS A 23 12.71 6.68 -23.43
CA LYS A 23 14.16 6.85 -23.62
C LYS A 23 14.79 5.87 -24.62
N SER A 24 14.15 4.71 -24.81
CA SER A 24 14.69 3.59 -25.58
C SER A 24 13.94 3.28 -26.87
N ILE A 25 12.99 4.13 -27.29
CA ILE A 25 12.24 3.92 -28.54
C ILE A 25 12.32 5.21 -29.38
N ALA A 26 12.81 5.08 -30.61
CA ALA A 26 12.79 6.14 -31.59
C ALA A 26 11.38 6.30 -32.19
N GLY A 27 10.97 7.51 -32.49
CA GLY A 27 9.67 7.78 -33.10
C GLY A 27 8.63 8.36 -32.16
N SER A 28 7.39 8.49 -32.60
CA SER A 28 6.30 9.17 -31.89
C SER A 28 5.77 8.45 -30.63
N GLY A 29 6.36 7.36 -30.24
CA GLY A 29 6.19 6.69 -28.94
C GLY A 29 4.81 6.07 -28.63
N ASN A 30 3.79 6.34 -29.45
CA ASN A 30 2.41 5.93 -29.18
C ASN A 30 1.91 4.78 -30.07
N GLN A 31 2.73 4.30 -30.99
CA GLN A 31 2.37 3.15 -31.82
C GLN A 31 3.01 1.90 -31.25
N PRO A 32 2.23 0.83 -31.01
CA PRO A 32 2.81 -0.47 -30.71
C PRO A 32 3.73 -0.91 -31.86
N LEU A 33 4.85 -1.54 -31.53
CA LEU A 33 5.66 -2.22 -32.54
C LEU A 33 4.77 -3.23 -33.27
N ALA A 34 4.93 -3.34 -34.60
CA ALA A 34 4.17 -4.28 -35.40
C ALA A 34 4.32 -5.71 -34.84
N ASP A 35 3.23 -6.47 -34.87
CA ASP A 35 3.28 -7.87 -34.45
C ASP A 35 4.36 -8.64 -35.22
N GLY A 36 5.18 -9.39 -34.49
CA GLY A 36 6.33 -10.10 -35.04
C GLY A 36 7.62 -9.27 -35.17
N THR A 37 7.63 -8.02 -34.73
CA THR A 37 8.86 -7.22 -34.70
C THR A 37 9.88 -7.87 -33.77
N PHE A 38 11.04 -8.24 -34.32
CA PHE A 38 12.14 -8.77 -33.53
C PHE A 38 12.89 -7.60 -32.86
N ILE A 39 12.69 -7.44 -31.55
CA ILE A 39 13.12 -6.26 -30.78
C ILE A 39 14.61 -5.96 -30.96
N PHE A 40 15.47 -6.96 -30.96
CA PHE A 40 16.93 -6.78 -31.03
C PHE A 40 17.45 -6.37 -32.42
N SER A 41 16.64 -6.47 -33.46
CA SER A 41 16.98 -6.02 -34.82
C SER A 41 16.23 -4.79 -35.28
N SER A 42 15.37 -4.22 -34.44
CA SER A 42 14.63 -3.01 -34.78
C SER A 42 15.52 -1.78 -34.69
N SER A 43 15.54 -0.99 -35.77
CA SER A 43 16.23 0.32 -35.81
C SER A 43 15.56 1.38 -34.93
N GLU A 44 14.37 1.09 -34.41
CA GLU A 44 13.60 2.02 -33.58
C GLU A 44 13.93 1.88 -32.08
N ILE A 45 14.75 0.89 -31.71
CA ILE A 45 15.04 0.58 -30.31
C ILE A 45 16.52 0.82 -30.00
N PHE A 46 16.75 1.58 -28.95
CA PHE A 46 18.08 1.87 -28.42
C PHE A 46 18.38 0.99 -27.20
N SER A 47 19.54 0.37 -27.17
CA SER A 47 20.05 -0.36 -26.01
C SER A 47 20.77 0.57 -25.03
N PRO A 48 20.73 0.33 -23.70
CA PRO A 48 20.07 -0.81 -23.04
C PRO A 48 18.54 -0.63 -22.91
N LEU A 49 17.80 -1.74 -23.04
CA LEU A 49 16.34 -1.77 -22.95
C LEU A 49 15.88 -2.76 -21.87
N MET A 50 14.98 -2.31 -21.01
CA MET A 50 14.31 -3.19 -20.07
C MET A 50 13.03 -3.74 -20.72
N LEU A 51 12.94 -5.07 -20.78
CA LEU A 51 11.80 -5.77 -21.35
C LEU A 51 11.02 -6.52 -20.26
N MET A 52 9.70 -6.50 -20.36
CA MET A 52 8.83 -7.34 -19.56
C MET A 52 8.33 -8.51 -20.41
N LYS A 53 8.59 -9.73 -19.95
CA LYS A 53 8.05 -10.94 -20.56
C LYS A 53 6.59 -11.07 -20.15
N GLN A 54 5.65 -10.86 -21.09
CA GLN A 54 4.21 -10.86 -20.82
C GLN A 54 3.75 -12.16 -20.14
N SER A 55 4.14 -13.33 -20.68
CA SER A 55 3.75 -14.63 -20.11
C SER A 55 4.25 -14.86 -18.67
N ALA A 56 5.40 -14.26 -18.30
CA ALA A 56 5.91 -14.32 -16.93
C ALA A 56 5.09 -13.41 -16.00
N LEU A 57 4.74 -12.20 -16.45
CA LEU A 57 3.88 -11.29 -15.70
C LEU A 57 2.51 -11.93 -15.44
N GLU A 58 1.87 -12.47 -16.46
CA GLU A 58 0.56 -13.15 -16.36
C GLU A 58 0.61 -14.36 -15.41
N ASN A 59 1.66 -15.17 -15.52
CA ASN A 59 1.87 -16.29 -14.60
C ASN A 59 2.02 -15.81 -13.16
N ASN A 60 2.84 -14.78 -12.91
CA ASN A 60 3.10 -14.29 -11.56
C ASN A 60 1.86 -13.64 -10.94
N LEU A 61 1.09 -12.88 -11.72
CA LEU A 61 -0.19 -12.31 -11.26
C LEU A 61 -1.15 -13.42 -10.83
N ARG A 62 -1.32 -14.45 -11.66
CA ARG A 62 -2.20 -15.59 -11.36
C ARG A 62 -1.72 -16.35 -10.12
N GLN A 63 -0.44 -16.71 -10.05
CA GLN A 63 0.11 -17.48 -8.92
C GLN A 63 -0.07 -16.74 -7.59
N LEU A 64 0.15 -15.41 -7.58
CA LEU A 64 -0.03 -14.61 -6.38
C LEU A 64 -1.51 -14.45 -6.00
N ALA A 65 -2.39 -14.27 -6.98
CA ALA A 65 -3.84 -14.22 -6.76
C ALA A 65 -4.36 -15.55 -6.19
N ASP A 66 -3.92 -16.67 -6.75
CA ASP A 66 -4.28 -18.01 -6.28
C ASP A 66 -3.80 -18.25 -4.84
N PHE A 67 -2.55 -17.92 -4.55
CA PHE A 67 -2.00 -18.00 -3.20
C PHE A 67 -2.81 -17.16 -2.20
N CYS A 68 -3.09 -15.89 -2.50
CA CYS A 68 -3.85 -15.03 -1.61
C CYS A 68 -5.27 -15.59 -1.34
N ARG A 69 -5.93 -16.11 -2.38
CA ARG A 69 -7.25 -16.72 -2.26
C ARG A 69 -7.20 -18.00 -1.40
N GLU A 70 -6.23 -18.88 -1.62
CA GLU A 70 -6.06 -20.11 -0.86
C GLU A 70 -5.74 -19.86 0.62
N GLN A 71 -4.96 -18.81 0.91
CA GLN A 71 -4.62 -18.43 2.29
C GLN A 71 -5.68 -17.53 2.94
N GLY A 72 -6.71 -17.09 2.22
CA GLY A 72 -7.73 -16.17 2.73
C GLY A 72 -7.18 -14.79 3.10
N VAL A 73 -6.14 -14.32 2.40
CA VAL A 73 -5.51 -13.02 2.66
C VAL A 73 -5.72 -12.05 1.50
N MET A 74 -5.69 -10.76 1.79
CA MET A 74 -5.74 -9.69 0.79
C MET A 74 -4.35 -9.13 0.53
N LEU A 75 -4.08 -8.72 -0.70
CA LEU A 75 -2.82 -8.13 -1.11
C LEU A 75 -2.99 -6.63 -1.40
N ALA A 76 -2.18 -5.79 -0.78
CA ALA A 76 -1.93 -4.42 -1.20
C ALA A 76 -0.55 -4.36 -1.90
N ALA A 77 -0.52 -4.66 -3.20
CA ALA A 77 0.72 -4.80 -3.94
C ALA A 77 1.53 -3.50 -3.96
N HIS A 78 2.85 -3.58 -3.75
CA HIS A 78 3.70 -2.40 -3.66
C HIS A 78 3.95 -1.76 -5.02
N GLY A 79 3.37 -0.58 -5.25
CA GLY A 79 3.43 0.13 -6.55
C GLY A 79 4.71 0.91 -6.81
N LYS A 80 5.49 1.22 -5.77
CA LYS A 80 6.61 2.17 -5.83
C LYS A 80 7.74 1.81 -6.80
N THR A 81 7.90 0.54 -7.13
CA THR A 81 9.04 0.07 -7.94
C THR A 81 8.86 0.39 -9.42
N SER A 82 7.74 0.02 -10.01
CA SER A 82 7.52 0.22 -11.43
C SER A 82 6.89 1.58 -11.75
N MET A 83 5.99 2.06 -10.90
CA MET A 83 5.13 3.24 -11.15
C MET A 83 4.51 3.24 -12.56
N SER A 84 4.39 2.05 -13.17
CA SER A 84 3.79 1.86 -14.49
C SER A 84 2.27 1.67 -14.36
N PRO A 85 1.43 2.58 -14.87
CA PRO A 85 -0.02 2.47 -14.76
C PRO A 85 -0.56 1.14 -15.30
N ALA A 86 -0.01 0.67 -16.44
CA ALA A 86 -0.41 -0.58 -17.08
C ALA A 86 -0.14 -1.82 -16.19
N ILE A 87 1.05 -1.89 -15.56
CA ILE A 87 1.39 -3.01 -14.65
C ILE A 87 0.57 -2.93 -13.37
N LEU A 88 0.45 -1.72 -12.80
CA LEU A 88 -0.26 -1.50 -11.55
C LEU A 88 -1.76 -1.78 -11.67
N ARG A 89 -2.37 -1.42 -12.81
CA ARG A 89 -3.75 -1.78 -13.11
C ARG A 89 -3.93 -3.29 -13.12
N ARG A 90 -3.07 -4.02 -13.83
CA ARG A 90 -3.15 -5.48 -13.92
C ARG A 90 -3.01 -6.18 -12.56
N ALA A 91 -2.21 -5.63 -11.65
CA ALA A 91 -2.12 -6.16 -10.28
C ALA A 91 -3.49 -6.14 -9.56
N VAL A 92 -4.30 -5.11 -9.79
CA VAL A 92 -5.64 -4.99 -9.20
C VAL A 92 -6.69 -5.77 -9.99
N THR A 93 -6.74 -5.61 -11.33
CA THR A 93 -7.82 -6.18 -12.16
C THR A 93 -7.65 -7.65 -12.48
N GLU A 94 -6.41 -8.12 -12.62
CA GLU A 94 -6.07 -9.51 -12.99
C GLU A 94 -5.44 -10.26 -11.82
N GLY A 95 -4.60 -9.58 -11.02
CA GLY A 95 -3.91 -10.16 -9.87
C GLY A 95 -4.74 -10.20 -8.59
N GLY A 96 -5.99 -9.69 -8.59
CA GLY A 96 -6.89 -9.74 -7.45
C GLY A 96 -6.42 -8.95 -6.23
N ALA A 97 -5.47 -8.02 -6.40
CA ALA A 97 -5.04 -7.18 -5.29
C ALA A 97 -6.18 -6.28 -4.81
N TRP A 98 -6.36 -6.18 -3.49
CA TRP A 98 -7.30 -5.25 -2.86
C TRP A 98 -7.02 -3.80 -3.25
N GLY A 99 -5.76 -3.45 -3.38
CA GLY A 99 -5.29 -2.11 -3.71
C GLY A 99 -3.78 -2.10 -3.92
N LEU A 100 -3.20 -0.92 -3.87
CA LEU A 100 -1.76 -0.75 -4.04
C LEU A 100 -1.14 -0.03 -2.84
N SER A 101 0.08 -0.43 -2.48
CA SER A 101 0.88 0.25 -1.49
C SER A 101 1.76 1.33 -2.11
N ALA A 102 1.83 2.47 -1.43
CA ALA A 102 2.70 3.60 -1.70
C ALA A 102 3.68 3.81 -0.54
N ALA A 103 4.77 4.52 -0.77
CA ALA A 103 5.73 4.90 0.26
C ALA A 103 5.71 6.41 0.58
N THR A 104 5.09 7.23 -0.26
CA THR A 104 5.03 8.68 -0.08
C THR A 104 3.68 9.25 -0.51
N PRO A 105 3.25 10.41 0.02
CA PRO A 105 2.03 11.09 -0.44
C PRO A 105 2.01 11.40 -1.95
N ALA A 106 3.17 11.70 -2.54
CA ALA A 106 3.30 11.93 -3.98
C ALA A 106 2.95 10.67 -4.80
N GLN A 107 3.36 9.49 -4.33
CA GLN A 107 2.96 8.21 -4.95
C GLN A 107 1.47 7.92 -4.75
N VAL A 108 0.90 8.22 -3.57
CA VAL A 108 -0.56 8.12 -3.35
C VAL A 108 -1.30 8.96 -4.39
N ARG A 109 -0.86 10.21 -4.60
CA ARG A 109 -1.44 11.09 -5.60
C ARG A 109 -1.35 10.52 -7.01
N ALA A 110 -0.19 9.98 -7.40
CA ALA A 110 -0.02 9.35 -8.71
C ALA A 110 -0.93 8.12 -8.88
N LEU A 111 -1.02 7.24 -7.86
CA LEU A 111 -1.92 6.09 -7.90
C LEU A 111 -3.39 6.50 -8.04
N ARG A 112 -3.82 7.57 -7.34
CA ARG A 112 -5.16 8.13 -7.50
C ARG A 112 -5.41 8.64 -8.93
N GLN A 113 -4.43 9.31 -9.53
CA GLN A 113 -4.51 9.75 -10.93
C GLN A 113 -4.56 8.57 -11.91
N PHE A 114 -4.00 7.41 -11.53
CA PHE A 114 -4.11 6.16 -12.29
C PHE A 114 -5.46 5.43 -12.06
N GLY A 115 -6.39 6.01 -11.32
CA GLY A 115 -7.70 5.43 -11.04
C GLY A 115 -7.70 4.33 -9.98
N ILE A 116 -6.64 4.20 -9.19
CA ILE A 116 -6.57 3.21 -8.11
C ILE A 116 -7.39 3.69 -6.92
N ARG A 117 -8.46 2.97 -6.58
CA ARG A 117 -9.40 3.33 -5.50
C ARG A 117 -8.91 3.00 -4.11
N ASN A 118 -8.18 1.91 -3.93
CA ASN A 118 -7.65 1.50 -2.62
C ASN A 118 -6.15 1.70 -2.59
N VAL A 119 -5.69 2.58 -1.71
CA VAL A 119 -4.26 2.89 -1.56
C VAL A 119 -3.86 2.78 -0.10
N PHE A 120 -2.82 2.00 0.14
CA PHE A 120 -2.17 1.89 1.44
C PHE A 120 -0.84 2.67 1.40
N LEU A 121 -0.76 3.77 2.11
CA LEU A 121 0.51 4.42 2.37
C LEU A 121 1.23 3.61 3.47
N ALA A 122 2.07 2.66 3.05
CA ALA A 122 2.85 1.83 3.97
C ALA A 122 4.01 2.64 4.56
N ASN A 123 3.67 3.71 5.23
CA ASN A 123 4.54 4.69 5.90
C ASN A 123 3.70 5.61 6.78
N GLU A 124 4.35 6.38 7.65
CA GLU A 124 3.74 7.47 8.41
C GLU A 124 3.45 8.66 7.47
N LEU A 125 2.29 9.25 7.68
CA LEU A 125 1.87 10.45 6.95
C LEU A 125 2.23 11.69 7.78
N VAL A 126 3.39 12.28 7.49
CA VAL A 126 3.95 13.39 8.29
C VAL A 126 4.10 14.72 7.53
N ASP A 127 3.92 14.72 6.21
CA ASP A 127 3.96 15.96 5.43
C ASP A 127 2.63 16.73 5.55
N PRO A 128 2.60 17.97 6.08
CA PRO A 128 1.39 18.75 6.25
C PRO A 128 0.59 18.96 4.94
N ASN A 129 1.28 19.12 3.81
CA ASN A 129 0.61 19.28 2.52
C ASN A 129 0.00 17.96 2.04
N GLY A 130 0.72 16.86 2.26
CA GLY A 130 0.21 15.51 1.99
C GLY A 130 -1.01 15.17 2.84
N ILE A 131 -0.99 15.51 4.14
CA ILE A 131 -2.12 15.30 5.06
C ILE A 131 -3.35 16.05 4.56
N ARG A 132 -3.24 17.36 4.30
CA ARG A 132 -4.35 18.17 3.79
C ARG A 132 -4.91 17.63 2.48
N TRP A 133 -4.03 17.32 1.54
CA TRP A 133 -4.45 16.81 0.24
C TRP A 133 -5.17 15.45 0.35
N ILE A 134 -4.66 14.52 1.16
CA ILE A 134 -5.29 13.22 1.40
C ILE A 134 -6.65 13.40 2.09
N GLY A 135 -6.73 14.26 3.10
CA GLY A 135 -7.97 14.58 3.78
C GLY A 135 -9.04 15.08 2.82
N GLU A 136 -8.72 16.07 2.01
CA GLU A 136 -9.64 16.61 1.00
C GLU A 136 -10.04 15.56 -0.04
N TRP A 137 -9.11 14.72 -0.47
CA TRP A 137 -9.41 13.63 -1.39
C TRP A 137 -10.41 12.65 -0.78
N GLN A 138 -10.20 12.19 0.46
CA GLN A 138 -11.11 11.27 1.15
C GLN A 138 -12.51 11.85 1.35
N LYS A 139 -12.61 13.14 1.62
CA LYS A 139 -13.88 13.84 1.73
C LYS A 139 -14.65 13.88 0.41
N GLN A 140 -13.95 14.10 -0.70
CA GLN A 140 -14.53 14.13 -2.05
C GLN A 140 -14.84 12.74 -2.60
N HIS A 141 -14.14 11.71 -2.13
CA HIS A 141 -14.25 10.33 -2.61
C HIS A 141 -14.39 9.35 -1.43
N PRO A 142 -15.55 9.35 -0.75
CA PRO A 142 -15.76 8.54 0.45
C PRO A 142 -15.77 7.02 0.18
N ASP A 143 -15.90 6.62 -1.07
CA ASP A 143 -15.82 5.22 -1.55
C ASP A 143 -14.39 4.76 -1.85
N HIS A 144 -13.40 5.66 -1.78
CA HIS A 144 -12.00 5.30 -1.96
C HIS A 144 -11.36 4.88 -0.63
N GLY A 145 -10.74 3.69 -0.60
CA GLY A 145 -10.02 3.22 0.58
C GLY A 145 -8.66 3.89 0.74
N PHE A 146 -8.38 4.42 1.92
CA PHE A 146 -7.06 4.91 2.29
C PHE A 146 -6.65 4.39 3.66
N LEU A 147 -5.41 3.90 3.76
CA LEU A 147 -4.75 3.48 4.99
C LEU A 147 -3.37 4.11 5.07
N CYS A 148 -2.91 4.45 6.28
CA CYS A 148 -1.51 4.76 6.55
C CYS A 148 -1.10 4.26 7.94
N TYR A 149 0.19 4.29 8.23
CA TYR A 149 0.70 3.94 9.55
C TYR A 149 0.58 5.09 10.55
N ILE A 150 0.53 4.71 11.81
CA ILE A 150 0.70 5.60 12.97
C ILE A 150 1.56 4.87 14.01
N ASP A 151 2.57 5.55 14.55
CA ASP A 151 3.53 4.98 15.50
C ASP A 151 3.90 5.92 16.66
N SER A 152 3.29 7.10 16.71
CA SER A 152 3.68 8.10 17.72
C SER A 152 2.53 9.07 18.07
N LEU A 153 2.52 9.56 19.31
CA LEU A 153 1.60 10.64 19.73
C LEU A 153 1.85 11.93 18.94
N GLN A 154 3.07 12.16 18.48
CA GLN A 154 3.37 13.28 17.62
C GLN A 154 2.67 13.14 16.26
N GLY A 155 2.68 11.93 15.69
CA GLY A 155 1.96 11.60 14.46
C GLY A 155 0.45 11.84 14.60
N VAL A 156 -0.15 11.41 15.73
CA VAL A 156 -1.57 11.65 16.04
C VAL A 156 -1.86 13.16 16.00
N ARG A 157 -1.11 13.95 16.77
CA ARG A 157 -1.30 15.42 16.83
C ARG A 157 -1.13 16.09 15.47
N LEU A 158 -0.15 15.63 14.68
CA LEU A 158 0.11 16.19 13.35
C LEU A 158 -1.05 15.91 12.38
N LEU A 159 -1.59 14.71 12.40
CA LEU A 159 -2.77 14.35 11.60
C LEU A 159 -3.99 15.17 12.03
N GLU A 160 -4.29 15.28 13.32
CA GLU A 160 -5.39 16.10 13.86
C GLU A 160 -5.27 17.57 13.44
N GLN A 161 -4.06 18.12 13.50
CA GLN A 161 -3.80 19.52 13.13
C GLN A 161 -4.08 19.81 11.65
N HIS A 162 -3.89 18.85 10.76
CA HIS A 162 -3.89 19.11 9.32
C HIS A 162 -4.99 18.41 8.51
N LEU A 163 -5.74 17.45 9.09
CA LEU A 163 -6.87 16.80 8.42
C LEU A 163 -8.14 17.64 8.36
N GLY A 164 -8.25 18.66 9.22
CA GLY A 164 -9.49 19.45 9.35
C GLY A 164 -10.64 18.57 9.86
N ASP A 165 -11.74 18.53 9.11
CA ASP A 165 -12.93 17.70 9.40
C ASP A 165 -12.93 16.34 8.65
N SER A 166 -11.87 16.05 7.91
CA SER A 166 -11.73 14.80 7.18
C SER A 166 -11.34 13.65 8.12
N ARG A 167 -11.81 12.45 7.80
CA ARG A 167 -11.47 11.23 8.58
C ARG A 167 -10.64 10.27 7.76
N ILE A 168 -9.62 9.68 8.39
CA ILE A 168 -8.81 8.64 7.76
C ILE A 168 -8.68 7.43 8.69
N ALA A 169 -8.51 6.26 8.07
CA ALA A 169 -8.20 5.02 8.75
C ALA A 169 -6.69 4.85 8.89
N VAL A 170 -6.25 4.42 10.07
CA VAL A 170 -4.84 4.19 10.39
C VAL A 170 -4.61 2.79 10.94
N LEU A 171 -3.43 2.25 10.66
CA LEU A 171 -2.90 1.02 11.27
C LEU A 171 -1.79 1.39 12.23
N LEU A 172 -1.86 0.89 13.46
CA LEU A 172 -0.78 1.03 14.43
C LEU A 172 0.41 0.19 13.95
N GLU A 173 1.54 0.83 13.67
CA GLU A 173 2.75 0.11 13.28
C GLU A 173 3.52 -0.36 14.52
N MET A 174 3.82 -1.66 14.55
CA MET A 174 4.69 -2.28 15.55
C MET A 174 6.04 -2.61 14.93
N SER A 175 7.10 -2.56 15.73
CA SER A 175 8.44 -2.92 15.29
C SER A 175 9.28 -3.47 16.42
N VAL A 176 10.52 -3.85 16.10
CA VAL A 176 11.51 -4.34 17.07
C VAL A 176 12.54 -3.26 17.38
N SER A 177 13.27 -3.43 18.47
CA SER A 177 14.40 -2.55 18.82
C SER A 177 15.40 -2.48 17.65
N GLY A 178 15.80 -1.27 17.26
CA GLY A 178 16.65 -1.02 16.09
C GLY A 178 15.93 -1.09 14.75
N GLY A 179 14.62 -1.33 14.72
CA GLY A 179 13.80 -1.26 13.51
C GLY A 179 13.64 0.15 12.97
N ARG A 180 13.06 0.28 11.78
CA ARG A 180 12.94 1.54 11.03
C ARG A 180 11.99 2.53 11.71
N THR A 181 10.71 2.18 11.78
CA THR A 181 9.58 2.94 12.33
C THR A 181 8.76 2.01 13.25
N GLY A 182 7.65 2.44 13.80
CA GLY A 182 6.74 1.64 14.60
C GLY A 182 7.02 1.65 16.10
N CYS A 183 6.02 1.30 16.89
CA CYS A 183 6.10 1.16 18.36
C CYS A 183 7.04 0.02 18.77
N ARG A 184 7.75 0.20 19.86
CA ARG A 184 8.72 -0.78 20.38
C ARG A 184 8.21 -1.59 21.57
N SER A 185 7.07 -1.20 22.12
CA SER A 185 6.46 -1.87 23.26
C SER A 185 4.93 -1.83 23.18
N PHE A 186 4.29 -2.78 23.88
CA PHE A 186 2.83 -2.77 24.01
C PHE A 186 2.32 -1.53 24.76
N ALA A 187 3.04 -1.05 25.77
CA ALA A 187 2.66 0.14 26.52
C ALA A 187 2.60 1.38 25.62
N GLU A 188 3.62 1.58 24.77
CA GLU A 188 3.65 2.64 23.77
C GLU A 188 2.50 2.49 22.76
N ALA A 189 2.29 1.27 22.26
CA ALA A 189 1.22 0.95 21.33
C ALA A 189 -0.17 1.26 21.92
N GLN A 190 -0.40 0.90 23.19
CA GLN A 190 -1.65 1.16 23.90
C GLN A 190 -1.90 2.66 24.09
N GLU A 191 -0.88 3.42 24.45
CA GLU A 191 -0.98 4.88 24.62
C GLU A 191 -1.37 5.57 23.30
N ILE A 192 -0.71 5.20 22.20
CA ILE A 192 -1.00 5.74 20.87
C ILE A 192 -2.39 5.31 20.40
N ALA A 193 -2.74 4.02 20.55
CA ALA A 193 -4.05 3.51 20.20
C ALA A 193 -5.19 4.22 20.95
N ALA A 194 -5.00 4.51 22.24
CA ALA A 194 -5.96 5.28 23.05
C ALA A 194 -6.10 6.72 22.52
N ALA A 195 -4.99 7.36 22.15
CA ALA A 195 -5.03 8.71 21.55
C ALA A 195 -5.75 8.69 20.19
N VAL A 196 -5.52 7.69 19.35
CA VAL A 196 -6.25 7.52 18.07
C VAL A 196 -7.73 7.28 18.31
N ALA A 197 -8.10 6.43 19.27
CA ALA A 197 -9.51 6.15 19.60
C ALA A 197 -10.25 7.38 20.14
N ALA A 198 -9.56 8.30 20.82
CA ALA A 198 -10.11 9.56 21.29
C ALA A 198 -10.18 10.64 20.19
N SER A 199 -9.50 10.45 19.06
CA SER A 199 -9.43 11.42 17.97
C SER A 199 -10.74 11.51 17.18
N PRO A 200 -11.24 12.72 16.86
CA PRO A 200 -12.44 12.88 16.04
C PRO A 200 -12.20 12.57 14.55
N VAL A 201 -10.95 12.55 14.12
CA VAL A 201 -10.56 12.45 12.69
C VAL A 201 -9.78 11.17 12.33
N LEU A 202 -9.39 10.38 13.33
CA LEU A 202 -8.66 9.13 13.11
C LEU A 202 -9.52 7.91 13.46
N GLN A 203 -9.32 6.83 12.76
CA GLN A 203 -9.96 5.55 13.00
C GLN A 203 -8.90 4.46 13.07
N LEU A 204 -8.65 3.90 14.26
CA LEU A 204 -7.79 2.74 14.37
C LEU A 204 -8.50 1.51 13.81
N VAL A 205 -7.98 0.95 12.71
CA VAL A 205 -8.61 -0.18 12.02
C VAL A 205 -7.78 -1.45 12.08
N GLY A 206 -6.57 -1.40 12.64
CA GLY A 206 -5.73 -2.59 12.74
C GLY A 206 -4.34 -2.32 13.25
N VAL A 207 -3.53 -3.37 13.19
CA VAL A 207 -2.11 -3.39 13.55
C VAL A 207 -1.30 -3.82 12.33
N ALA A 208 -0.16 -3.21 12.14
CA ALA A 208 0.73 -3.52 11.04
C ALA A 208 2.18 -3.62 11.50
N GLY A 209 3.02 -4.14 10.61
CA GLY A 209 4.47 -4.17 10.80
C GLY A 209 5.19 -4.47 9.49
N TYR A 210 6.50 -4.55 9.58
CA TYR A 210 7.35 -4.90 8.44
C TYR A 210 8.44 -5.89 8.87
N GLU A 211 8.20 -7.17 8.62
CA GLU A 211 9.08 -8.27 8.98
C GLU A 211 10.42 -8.24 8.24
N GLY A 212 10.46 -7.60 7.07
CA GLY A 212 11.69 -7.43 6.29
C GLY A 212 12.80 -6.67 7.03
N ALA A 213 12.47 -5.90 8.09
CA ALA A 213 13.44 -5.27 8.97
C ALA A 213 14.24 -6.28 9.82
N LEU A 214 13.77 -7.53 9.95
CA LEU A 214 14.44 -8.59 10.71
C LEU A 214 15.60 -9.26 9.96
N GLY A 215 15.79 -8.92 8.68
CA GLY A 215 16.79 -9.49 7.80
C GLY A 215 16.25 -10.58 6.87
N ALA A 216 17.09 -10.99 5.92
CA ALA A 216 16.72 -11.93 4.86
C ALA A 216 17.13 -13.39 5.14
N ALA A 217 17.55 -13.73 6.37
CA ALA A 217 17.96 -15.09 6.70
C ALA A 217 16.77 -16.06 6.63
N ARG A 218 16.94 -17.14 5.85
CA ARG A 218 15.93 -18.19 5.64
C ARG A 218 16.24 -19.48 6.38
N ASP A 219 17.21 -19.44 7.30
CA ASP A 219 17.49 -20.53 8.22
C ASP A 219 16.40 -20.64 9.31
N THR A 220 16.44 -21.69 10.10
CA THR A 220 15.45 -21.95 11.16
C THR A 220 15.32 -20.77 12.13
N THR A 221 16.43 -20.13 12.47
CA THR A 221 16.45 -18.98 13.38
C THR A 221 15.81 -17.74 12.75
N GLY A 222 16.10 -17.46 11.48
CA GLY A 222 15.49 -16.35 10.74
C GLY A 222 13.98 -16.52 10.58
N VAL A 223 13.55 -17.72 10.20
CA VAL A 223 12.12 -18.06 10.09
C VAL A 223 11.41 -17.94 11.45
N GLN A 224 12.04 -18.40 12.54
CA GLN A 224 11.45 -18.29 13.87
C GLN A 224 11.30 -16.83 14.30
N ARG A 225 12.28 -15.98 14.05
CA ARG A 225 12.17 -14.53 14.34
C ARG A 225 11.00 -13.88 13.62
N VAL A 226 10.76 -14.24 12.35
CA VAL A 226 9.60 -13.72 11.59
C VAL A 226 8.29 -14.20 12.23
N LYS A 227 8.20 -15.49 12.59
CA LYS A 227 7.01 -16.04 13.28
C LYS A 227 6.73 -15.34 14.60
N ASP A 228 7.76 -15.12 15.42
CA ASP A 228 7.63 -14.44 16.72
C ASP A 228 7.17 -12.98 16.51
N TYR A 229 7.68 -12.33 15.48
CA TYR A 229 7.25 -10.98 15.11
C TYR A 229 5.77 -10.94 14.66
N CYS A 230 5.36 -11.82 13.77
CA CYS A 230 3.96 -11.93 13.36
C CYS A 230 3.05 -12.25 14.56
N GLN A 231 3.48 -13.14 15.47
CA GLN A 231 2.76 -13.43 16.70
C GLN A 231 2.64 -12.20 17.61
N MET A 232 3.66 -11.35 17.67
CA MET A 232 3.60 -10.08 18.40
C MET A 232 2.51 -9.17 17.83
N LEU A 233 2.36 -9.05 16.49
CA LEU A 233 1.29 -8.27 15.88
C LEU A 233 -0.08 -8.79 16.27
N VAL A 234 -0.28 -10.12 16.21
CA VAL A 234 -1.54 -10.78 16.60
C VAL A 234 -1.86 -10.50 18.07
N THR A 235 -0.88 -10.67 18.95
CA THR A 235 -1.04 -10.44 20.39
C THR A 235 -1.38 -8.97 20.69
N THR A 236 -0.68 -8.03 20.03
CA THR A 236 -0.97 -6.60 20.17
C THR A 236 -2.40 -6.28 19.72
N ALA A 237 -2.84 -6.80 18.58
CA ALA A 237 -4.20 -6.58 18.10
C ALA A 237 -5.25 -7.15 19.09
N ALA A 238 -5.03 -8.35 19.65
CA ALA A 238 -5.93 -8.95 20.63
C ALA A 238 -6.06 -8.07 21.89
N LEU A 239 -4.93 -7.62 22.45
CA LEU A 239 -4.91 -6.77 23.63
C LEU A 239 -5.57 -5.40 23.40
N LEU A 240 -5.37 -4.78 22.21
CA LEU A 240 -6.04 -3.54 21.86
C LEU A 240 -7.54 -3.73 21.65
N ALA A 241 -7.96 -4.90 21.12
CA ALA A 241 -9.38 -5.24 20.98
C ALA A 241 -10.07 -5.45 22.33
N GLU A 242 -9.44 -6.13 23.29
CA GLU A 242 -9.93 -6.26 24.65
C GLU A 242 -10.15 -4.89 25.32
N ASN A 243 -9.30 -3.91 25.02
CA ASN A 243 -9.45 -2.52 25.48
C ASN A 243 -10.42 -1.68 24.63
N GLN A 244 -11.11 -2.27 23.64
CA GLN A 244 -12.09 -1.61 22.76
C GLN A 244 -11.54 -0.39 22.01
N LEU A 245 -10.27 -0.41 21.60
CA LEU A 245 -9.59 0.71 20.96
C LEU A 245 -9.75 0.77 19.43
N PHE A 246 -10.33 -0.27 18.81
CA PHE A 246 -10.58 -0.26 17.36
C PHE A 246 -11.92 0.37 17.00
N ALA A 247 -11.95 1.05 15.84
CA ALA A 247 -13.15 1.69 15.31
C ALA A 247 -14.22 0.69 14.83
N SER A 248 -13.87 -0.58 14.62
CA SER A 248 -14.79 -1.66 14.22
C SER A 248 -14.34 -3.03 14.75
N GLN A 249 -15.23 -4.03 14.64
CA GLN A 249 -14.91 -5.41 14.99
C GLN A 249 -14.02 -6.11 13.93
N HIS A 250 -13.95 -5.56 12.71
CA HIS A 250 -13.06 -6.08 11.67
C HIS A 250 -11.68 -5.43 11.84
N ILE A 251 -10.73 -6.21 12.33
CA ILE A 251 -9.36 -5.75 12.61
C ILE A 251 -8.45 -6.21 11.49
N ILE A 252 -7.73 -5.26 10.89
CA ILE A 252 -6.75 -5.53 9.85
C ILE A 252 -5.41 -5.91 10.52
N LEU A 253 -4.82 -7.02 10.09
CA LEU A 253 -3.45 -7.38 10.37
C LEU A 253 -2.65 -7.32 9.08
N SER A 254 -1.52 -6.62 9.09
CA SER A 254 -0.64 -6.47 7.92
C SER A 254 0.82 -6.68 8.33
N ALA A 255 1.55 -7.48 7.55
CA ALA A 255 2.99 -7.70 7.68
C ALA A 255 3.64 -7.83 6.30
#